data_0e674f8ab9bd1b2b6294195085b74fbf
#
_entry.id   0e674f8ab9bd1b2b6294195085b74fbf
#
_cell.length_a   1.000
_cell.length_b   1.000
_cell.length_c   1.000
_cell.angle_alpha   90.00
_cell.angle_beta   90.00
_cell.angle_gamma   90.00
#
_symmetry.space_group_name_H-M   'P 1'
#
loop_
_entity.id
_entity.type
_entity.pdbx_description
1 polymer ?
#
loop_
_entity_poly.entity_id
_entity_poly.type
_entity_poly.pdbx_seq_one_letter_code
_entity_poly.pdbx_strand_id
1 'polypeptide(L)'
;GKGWKTAFRPEAMRGVKLIDDLIDAATGKVMAEAGTKMTPRLGRKLQEEGLDEVFVTAEAMVGRFVAADLINEETGEVYIEAGDELTADLIAGLVEANITEIPVLDIDHVTVGAYMRNTLAADKNNTREDALIDIYRVMRPGEPPTLETAEALFHGLFFDSERYDLSAVGRVKM
;
A
#
# COMPACT_ATOMS: atom_id res chain seq x y z
N GLY A 1 -13.23 15.05 -19.11
CA GLY A 1 -11.85 14.60 -19.18
C GLY A 1 -11.76 13.17 -18.72
N LYS A 2 -10.89 12.37 -19.33
CA LYS A 2 -10.66 11.01 -18.88
C LYS A 2 -9.64 11.04 -17.74
N GLY A 3 -10.03 10.65 -16.54
CA GLY A 3 -9.15 10.57 -15.38
C GLY A 3 -9.93 10.05 -14.17
N TRP A 4 -9.21 9.91 -13.08
CA TRP A 4 -9.69 9.34 -11.82
C TRP A 4 -9.88 10.47 -10.80
N LYS A 5 -10.59 10.20 -9.74
CA LYS A 5 -10.71 11.09 -8.59
C LYS A 5 -10.35 10.35 -7.31
N THR A 6 -9.79 11.06 -6.36
CA THR A 6 -9.47 10.54 -5.03
C THR A 6 -9.83 11.55 -3.96
N ALA A 7 -10.10 11.09 -2.75
CA ALA A 7 -10.34 11.97 -1.62
C ALA A 7 -9.11 12.84 -1.35
N PHE A 8 -9.34 14.12 -1.10
CA PHE A 8 -8.29 15.03 -0.70
C PHE A 8 -7.89 14.80 0.76
N ARG A 9 -6.65 14.37 0.97
CA ARG A 9 -6.09 14.10 2.31
C ARG A 9 -4.85 14.97 2.55
N PRO A 10 -5.01 16.20 3.05
CA PRO A 10 -3.89 17.14 3.22
C PRO A 10 -2.83 16.63 4.21
N GLU A 11 -3.21 15.76 5.14
CA GLU A 11 -2.29 15.18 6.11
C GLU A 11 -1.29 14.21 5.45
N ALA A 12 -1.76 13.37 4.52
CA ALA A 12 -0.92 12.48 3.74
C ALA A 12 0.01 13.24 2.76
N MET A 13 -0.40 14.44 2.35
CA MET A 13 0.39 15.30 1.45
C MET A 13 1.30 16.26 2.19
N ARG A 14 1.36 16.25 3.52
CA ARG A 14 2.13 17.18 4.32
C ARG A 14 3.62 17.18 3.97
N GLY A 15 4.12 18.33 3.58
CA GLY A 15 5.53 18.51 3.22
C GLY A 15 5.88 18.10 1.80
N VAL A 16 4.95 17.45 1.09
CA VAL A 16 5.13 17.05 -0.31
C VAL A 16 5.10 18.29 -1.21
N LYS A 17 5.98 18.33 -2.20
CA LYS A 17 5.95 19.32 -3.27
C LYS A 17 5.10 18.73 -4.40
N LEU A 18 4.05 19.43 -4.79
CA LEU A 18 3.16 18.99 -5.87
C LEU A 18 3.96 18.81 -7.19
N ILE A 19 3.81 17.67 -7.83
CA ILE A 19 4.41 17.42 -9.15
C ILE A 19 3.51 18.02 -10.23
N ASP A 20 2.20 17.87 -10.08
CA ASP A 20 1.16 18.36 -10.98
C ASP A 20 0.25 19.36 -10.26
N ASP A 21 -0.56 20.07 -11.04
CA ASP A 21 -1.59 20.95 -10.52
C ASP A 21 -2.62 20.17 -9.69
N LEU A 22 -2.96 20.67 -8.52
CA LEU A 22 -4.02 20.11 -7.69
C LEU A 22 -5.37 20.64 -8.20
N ILE A 23 -6.14 19.79 -8.83
CA ILE A 23 -7.40 20.14 -9.48
C ILE A 23 -8.57 19.58 -8.68
N ASP A 24 -9.52 20.41 -8.35
CA ASP A 24 -10.79 19.99 -7.75
C ASP A 24 -11.57 19.12 -8.74
N ALA A 25 -11.90 17.89 -8.34
CA ALA A 25 -12.58 16.93 -9.21
C ALA A 25 -14.03 17.31 -9.53
N ALA A 26 -14.68 18.09 -8.66
CA ALA A 26 -16.05 18.52 -8.85
C ALA A 26 -16.17 19.72 -9.81
N THR A 27 -15.27 20.69 -9.68
CA THR A 27 -15.36 21.96 -10.42
C THR A 27 -14.37 22.07 -11.57
N GLY A 28 -13.32 21.23 -11.59
CA GLY A 28 -12.21 21.34 -12.55
C GLY A 28 -11.29 22.53 -12.31
N LYS A 29 -11.42 23.22 -11.19
CA LYS A 29 -10.62 24.40 -10.85
C LYS A 29 -9.26 23.99 -10.30
N VAL A 30 -8.19 24.66 -10.73
CA VAL A 30 -6.86 24.51 -10.14
C VAL A 30 -6.89 25.16 -8.75
N MET A 31 -6.67 24.38 -7.72
CA MET A 31 -6.66 24.79 -6.32
C MET A 31 -5.24 25.10 -5.82
N ALA A 32 -4.23 24.45 -6.39
CA ALA A 32 -2.83 24.76 -6.17
C ALA A 32 -2.02 24.34 -7.40
N GLU A 33 -1.03 25.14 -7.78
CA GLU A 33 -0.18 24.89 -8.95
C GLU A 33 0.93 23.88 -8.63
N ALA A 34 1.40 23.18 -9.67
CA ALA A 34 2.59 22.34 -9.62
C ALA A 34 3.78 23.10 -9.00
N GLY A 35 4.59 22.38 -8.23
CA GLY A 35 5.73 22.99 -7.52
C GLY A 35 5.37 23.58 -6.17
N THR A 36 4.08 23.76 -5.84
CA THR A 36 3.64 24.24 -4.52
C THR A 36 3.94 23.21 -3.44
N LYS A 37 4.49 23.65 -2.31
CA LYS A 37 4.71 22.78 -1.16
C LYS A 37 3.43 22.72 -0.31
N MET A 38 2.90 21.51 -0.10
CA MET A 38 1.74 21.29 0.73
C MET A 38 2.10 21.47 2.21
N THR A 39 1.75 22.63 2.75
CA THR A 39 1.93 22.94 4.17
C THR A 39 0.64 22.60 4.94
N PRO A 40 0.69 22.34 6.26
CA PRO A 40 -0.51 22.11 7.06
C PRO A 40 -1.52 23.28 7.00
N ARG A 41 -1.01 24.51 6.85
CA ARG A 41 -1.86 25.71 6.71
C ARG A 41 -2.59 25.72 5.35
N LEU A 42 -1.86 25.41 4.27
CA LEU A 42 -2.46 25.33 2.93
C LEU A 42 -3.51 24.21 2.86
N GLY A 43 -3.17 23.02 3.40
CA GLY A 43 -4.10 21.90 3.42
C GLY A 43 -5.42 22.20 4.12
N ARG A 44 -5.37 22.85 5.31
CA ARG A 44 -6.58 23.29 6.01
C ARG A 44 -7.37 24.33 5.22
N LYS A 45 -6.68 25.32 4.64
CA LYS A 45 -7.33 26.35 3.81
C LYS A 45 -8.10 25.73 2.64
N LEU A 46 -7.50 24.77 1.95
CA LEU A 46 -8.14 24.10 0.82
C LEU A 46 -9.37 23.27 1.26
N GLN A 47 -9.32 22.63 2.43
CA GLN A 47 -10.49 21.94 3.01
C GLN A 47 -11.60 22.92 3.41
N GLU A 48 -11.25 24.06 4.00
CA GLU A 48 -12.20 25.13 4.34
C GLU A 48 -12.85 25.75 3.08
N GLU A 49 -12.14 25.77 1.96
CA GLU A 49 -12.64 26.18 0.65
C GLU A 49 -13.52 25.09 -0.02
N GLY A 50 -13.70 23.92 0.62
CA GLY A 50 -14.58 22.83 0.15
C GLY A 50 -13.91 21.85 -0.79
N LEU A 51 -12.59 21.71 -0.78
CA LEU A 51 -11.90 20.72 -1.56
C LEU A 51 -12.00 19.34 -0.87
N ASP A 52 -12.88 18.48 -1.36
CA ASP A 52 -13.12 17.14 -0.86
C ASP A 52 -12.46 16.06 -1.73
N GLU A 53 -12.49 16.21 -3.04
CA GLU A 53 -11.95 15.27 -4.01
C GLU A 53 -11.03 15.99 -5.01
N VAL A 54 -9.96 15.34 -5.39
CA VAL A 54 -9.00 15.85 -6.38
C VAL A 54 -8.95 14.93 -7.59
N PHE A 55 -8.77 15.57 -8.75
CA PHE A 55 -8.60 14.87 -10.00
C PHE A 55 -7.20 14.27 -10.09
N VAL A 56 -7.12 13.02 -10.57
CA VAL A 56 -5.86 12.29 -10.78
C VAL A 56 -5.79 11.83 -12.23
N THR A 57 -4.73 12.19 -12.91
CA THR A 57 -4.51 11.76 -14.29
C THR A 57 -4.08 10.28 -14.34
N ALA A 58 -4.22 9.64 -15.50
CA ALA A 58 -3.74 8.28 -15.69
C ALA A 58 -2.22 8.20 -15.49
N GLU A 59 -1.49 9.21 -15.93
CA GLU A 59 -0.05 9.32 -15.76
C GLU A 59 0.36 9.37 -14.29
N ALA A 60 -0.41 10.07 -13.45
CA ALA A 60 -0.18 10.17 -12.01
C ALA A 60 -0.54 8.87 -11.24
N MET A 61 -1.24 7.94 -11.90
CA MET A 61 -1.53 6.60 -11.37
C MET A 61 -0.39 5.60 -11.65
N VAL A 62 0.42 5.83 -12.67
CA VAL A 62 1.54 4.96 -13.00
C VAL A 62 2.54 4.91 -11.85
N GLY A 63 2.99 3.70 -11.50
CA GLY A 63 3.92 3.48 -10.39
C GLY A 63 3.25 3.32 -9.02
N ARG A 64 1.91 3.48 -8.92
CA ARG A 64 1.18 3.15 -7.69
C ARG A 64 0.94 1.66 -7.59
N PHE A 65 0.80 1.16 -6.38
CA PHE A 65 0.51 -0.25 -6.10
C PHE A 65 -0.97 -0.46 -5.79
N VAL A 66 -1.53 -1.52 -6.34
CA VAL A 66 -2.92 -1.91 -6.10
C VAL A 66 -3.06 -2.52 -4.71
N ALA A 67 -4.12 -2.17 -3.99
CA ALA A 67 -4.36 -2.61 -2.62
C ALA A 67 -5.21 -3.88 -2.51
N ALA A 68 -5.94 -4.25 -3.55
CA ALA A 68 -6.78 -5.44 -3.61
C ALA A 68 -6.85 -5.98 -5.04
N ASP A 69 -7.10 -7.27 -5.19
CA ASP A 69 -7.29 -7.89 -6.50
C ASP A 69 -8.46 -7.24 -7.24
N LEU A 70 -8.24 -6.90 -8.50
CA LEU A 70 -9.30 -6.49 -9.41
C LEU A 70 -9.71 -7.65 -10.29
N ILE A 71 -10.92 -8.12 -10.08
CA ILE A 71 -11.45 -9.34 -10.68
C ILE A 71 -12.67 -8.99 -11.52
N ASN A 72 -12.80 -9.61 -12.68
CA ASN A 72 -14.04 -9.58 -13.43
C ASN A 72 -15.09 -10.41 -12.68
N GLU A 73 -16.14 -9.75 -12.17
CA GLU A 73 -17.18 -10.41 -11.38
C GLU A 73 -18.00 -11.43 -12.19
N GLU A 74 -18.05 -11.29 -13.53
CA GLU A 74 -18.81 -12.20 -14.39
C GLU A 74 -18.00 -13.43 -14.81
N THR A 75 -16.69 -13.26 -15.08
CA THR A 75 -15.83 -14.34 -15.61
C THR A 75 -14.92 -14.92 -14.55
N GLY A 76 -14.68 -14.23 -13.43
CA GLY A 76 -13.69 -14.58 -12.41
C GLY A 76 -12.25 -14.33 -12.86
N GLU A 77 -12.03 -13.70 -14.00
CA GLU A 77 -10.70 -13.34 -14.50
C GLU A 77 -10.07 -12.24 -13.64
N VAL A 78 -8.83 -12.46 -13.20
CA VAL A 78 -8.08 -11.48 -12.43
C VAL A 78 -7.37 -10.54 -13.43
N TYR A 79 -7.72 -9.25 -13.39
CA TYR A 79 -7.06 -8.21 -14.19
C TYR A 79 -5.71 -7.80 -13.61
N ILE A 80 -5.63 -7.70 -12.29
CA ILE A 80 -4.42 -7.30 -11.56
C ILE A 80 -4.52 -7.80 -10.12
N GLU A 81 -3.42 -8.27 -9.56
CA GLU A 81 -3.34 -8.76 -8.18
C GLU A 81 -2.94 -7.67 -7.19
N ALA A 82 -3.33 -7.84 -5.93
CA ALA A 82 -2.94 -6.94 -4.85
C ALA A 82 -1.42 -6.87 -4.70
N GLY A 83 -0.90 -5.66 -4.62
CA GLY A 83 0.55 -5.41 -4.54
C GLY A 83 1.24 -5.23 -5.89
N ASP A 84 0.55 -5.44 -7.00
CA ASP A 84 1.10 -5.17 -8.32
C ASP A 84 1.19 -3.66 -8.59
N GLU A 85 2.15 -3.30 -9.44
CA GLU A 85 2.38 -1.93 -9.85
C GLU A 85 1.50 -1.57 -11.06
N LEU A 86 0.81 -0.44 -10.99
CA LEU A 86 0.03 0.09 -12.09
C LEU A 86 0.96 0.59 -13.20
N THR A 87 0.90 -0.03 -14.36
CA THR A 87 1.56 0.42 -15.58
C THR A 87 0.57 1.15 -16.48
N ALA A 88 1.07 1.91 -17.45
CA ALA A 88 0.22 2.62 -18.42
C ALA A 88 -0.68 1.67 -19.22
N ASP A 89 -0.15 0.50 -19.61
CA ASP A 89 -0.91 -0.51 -20.35
C ASP A 89 -2.01 -1.15 -19.50
N LEU A 90 -1.72 -1.44 -18.24
CA LEU A 90 -2.72 -1.96 -17.30
C LEU A 90 -3.85 -0.95 -17.07
N ILE A 91 -3.51 0.32 -16.86
CA ILE A 91 -4.52 1.39 -16.68
C ILE A 91 -5.40 1.50 -17.92
N ALA A 92 -4.83 1.43 -19.13
CA ALA A 92 -5.59 1.44 -20.37
C ALA A 92 -6.55 0.24 -20.45
N GLY A 93 -6.08 -0.96 -20.13
CA GLY A 93 -6.90 -2.18 -20.08
C GLY A 93 -8.04 -2.10 -19.05
N LEU A 94 -7.78 -1.55 -17.86
CA LEU A 94 -8.80 -1.35 -16.84
C LEU A 94 -9.89 -0.35 -17.29
N VAL A 95 -9.49 0.70 -18.00
CA VAL A 95 -10.45 1.66 -18.60
C VAL A 95 -11.32 0.99 -19.67
N GLU A 96 -10.73 0.15 -20.54
CA GLU A 96 -11.46 -0.61 -21.55
C GLU A 96 -12.43 -1.63 -20.91
N ALA A 97 -12.03 -2.23 -19.80
CA ALA A 97 -12.88 -3.12 -19.00
C ALA A 97 -13.97 -2.39 -18.18
N ASN A 98 -14.08 -1.05 -18.30
CA ASN A 98 -14.99 -0.20 -17.54
C ASN A 98 -14.84 -0.32 -16.02
N ILE A 99 -13.63 -0.58 -15.54
CA ILE A 99 -13.33 -0.54 -14.10
C ILE A 99 -13.36 0.93 -13.64
N THR A 100 -14.28 1.24 -12.73
CA THR A 100 -14.53 2.61 -12.25
C THR A 100 -13.77 2.94 -10.97
N GLU A 101 -13.36 1.94 -10.22
CA GLU A 101 -12.65 2.09 -8.95
C GLU A 101 -11.38 1.24 -8.93
N ILE A 102 -10.27 1.85 -8.55
CA ILE A 102 -8.99 1.15 -8.37
C ILE A 102 -8.51 1.41 -6.93
N PRO A 103 -8.57 0.40 -6.04
CA PRO A 103 -8.00 0.53 -4.71
C PRO A 103 -6.48 0.58 -4.80
N VAL A 104 -5.85 1.64 -4.28
CA VAL A 104 -4.40 1.80 -4.28
C VAL A 104 -3.85 1.89 -2.86
N LEU A 105 -2.62 1.42 -2.67
CA LEU A 105 -1.93 1.56 -1.40
C LEU A 105 -1.64 3.04 -1.11
N ASP A 106 -1.90 3.45 0.12
CA ASP A 106 -1.63 4.82 0.60
C ASP A 106 -0.14 4.97 0.95
N ILE A 107 0.67 5.20 -0.08
CA ILE A 107 2.12 5.34 0.02
C ILE A 107 2.48 6.76 -0.39
N ASP A 108 3.23 7.46 0.49
CA ASP A 108 3.69 8.83 0.24
C ASP A 108 5.18 8.92 -0.12
N HIS A 109 5.91 7.80 -0.05
CA HIS A 109 7.35 7.69 -0.28
C HIS A 109 8.24 8.57 0.63
N VAL A 110 7.66 9.22 1.62
CA VAL A 110 8.37 10.07 2.60
C VAL A 110 8.31 9.46 3.98
N THR A 111 7.12 9.18 4.49
CA THR A 111 6.88 8.58 5.81
C THR A 111 6.35 7.15 5.70
N VAL A 112 5.63 6.85 4.63
CA VAL A 112 5.04 5.54 4.36
C VAL A 112 5.58 5.03 3.03
N GLY A 113 6.36 3.95 3.07
CA GLY A 113 6.88 3.25 1.89
C GLY A 113 6.16 1.93 1.62
N ALA A 114 6.49 1.30 0.50
CA ALA A 114 5.94 0.01 0.09
C ALA A 114 6.59 -1.18 0.84
N TYR A 115 6.91 -1.03 2.13
CA TYR A 115 7.73 -1.98 2.86
C TYR A 115 7.11 -3.37 2.95
N MET A 116 5.83 -3.46 3.33
CA MET A 116 5.11 -4.73 3.43
C MET A 116 4.96 -5.41 2.06
N ARG A 117 4.58 -4.64 1.06
CA ARG A 117 4.49 -5.12 -0.33
C ARG A 117 5.84 -5.68 -0.80
N ASN A 118 6.92 -4.95 -0.58
CA ASN A 118 8.26 -5.38 -0.98
C ASN A 118 8.72 -6.63 -0.22
N THR A 119 8.37 -6.73 1.06
CA THR A 119 8.64 -7.93 1.88
C THR A 119 7.88 -9.14 1.31
N LEU A 120 6.60 -8.99 1.03
CA LEU A 120 5.79 -10.07 0.45
C LEU A 120 6.29 -10.47 -0.95
N ALA A 121 6.66 -9.52 -1.79
CA ALA A 121 7.23 -9.80 -3.11
C ALA A 121 8.59 -10.48 -3.08
N ALA A 122 9.37 -10.28 -2.01
CA ALA A 122 10.66 -10.94 -1.79
C ALA A 122 10.54 -12.29 -1.09
N ASP A 123 9.39 -12.60 -0.48
CA ASP A 123 9.14 -13.87 0.18
C ASP A 123 9.06 -15.00 -0.85
N LYS A 124 9.82 -16.06 -0.61
CA LYS A 124 9.87 -17.25 -1.46
C LYS A 124 8.94 -18.36 -0.99
N ASN A 125 8.35 -18.18 0.18
CA ASN A 125 7.49 -19.17 0.79
C ASN A 125 6.06 -19.00 0.27
N ASN A 126 5.52 -20.09 -0.28
CA ASN A 126 4.16 -20.07 -0.84
C ASN A 126 3.14 -20.79 0.08
N THR A 127 3.63 -21.50 1.11
CA THR A 127 2.79 -22.22 2.06
C THR A 127 3.15 -21.86 3.50
N ARG A 128 2.19 -22.07 4.41
CA ARG A 128 2.40 -21.90 5.85
C ARG A 128 3.52 -22.82 6.36
N GLU A 129 3.57 -24.03 5.85
CA GLU A 129 4.54 -25.07 6.22
C GLU A 129 5.95 -24.64 5.83
N ASP A 130 6.17 -24.12 4.62
CA ASP A 130 7.46 -23.61 4.17
C ASP A 130 7.93 -22.45 5.04
N ALA A 131 7.04 -21.51 5.36
CA ALA A 131 7.35 -20.38 6.21
C ALA A 131 7.75 -20.81 7.62
N LEU A 132 7.05 -21.76 8.23
CA LEU A 132 7.40 -22.31 9.54
C LEU A 132 8.78 -22.98 9.53
N ILE A 133 9.07 -23.75 8.52
CA ILE A 133 10.37 -24.42 8.35
C ILE A 133 11.50 -23.40 8.17
N ASP A 134 11.28 -22.34 7.40
CA ASP A 134 12.29 -21.30 7.20
C ASP A 134 12.53 -20.48 8.47
N ILE A 135 11.49 -20.14 9.22
CA ILE A 135 11.62 -19.51 10.53
C ILE A 135 12.45 -20.39 11.46
N TYR A 136 12.14 -21.69 11.50
CA TYR A 136 12.90 -22.64 12.33
C TYR A 136 14.38 -22.68 11.96
N ARG A 137 14.72 -22.74 10.67
CA ARG A 137 16.10 -22.75 10.19
C ARG A 137 16.89 -21.51 10.59
N VAL A 138 16.23 -20.35 10.57
CA VAL A 138 16.86 -19.09 11.01
C VAL A 138 17.09 -19.07 12.51
N MET A 139 16.11 -19.55 13.30
CA MET A 139 16.17 -19.55 14.76
C MET A 139 17.06 -20.66 15.33
N ARG A 140 17.15 -21.79 14.62
CA ARG A 140 17.92 -22.99 15.02
C ARG A 140 18.82 -23.48 13.88
N PRO A 141 19.88 -22.74 13.52
CA PRO A 141 20.77 -23.12 12.44
C PRO A 141 21.49 -24.44 12.77
N GLY A 142 21.49 -25.36 11.80
CA GLY A 142 22.14 -26.66 11.93
C GLY A 142 21.27 -27.78 12.49
N GLU A 143 20.07 -27.50 12.99
CA GLU A 143 19.11 -28.52 13.39
C GLU A 143 18.18 -28.89 12.21
N PRO A 144 17.94 -30.18 11.93
CA PRO A 144 16.99 -30.58 10.90
C PRO A 144 15.57 -30.22 11.34
N PRO A 145 14.83 -29.40 10.55
CA PRO A 145 13.48 -29.01 10.92
C PRO A 145 12.50 -30.14 10.65
N THR A 146 11.53 -30.32 11.57
CA THR A 146 10.27 -31.01 11.31
C THR A 146 9.13 -30.00 11.45
N LEU A 147 8.01 -30.24 10.80
CA LEU A 147 6.87 -29.34 10.88
C LEU A 147 6.41 -29.16 12.34
N GLU A 148 6.34 -30.25 13.10
CA GLU A 148 5.94 -30.25 14.50
C GLU A 148 6.86 -29.40 15.39
N THR A 149 8.18 -29.53 15.23
CA THR A 149 9.15 -28.74 16.00
C THR A 149 9.15 -27.27 15.59
N ALA A 150 8.95 -27.00 14.31
CA ALA A 150 8.85 -25.63 13.78
C ALA A 150 7.58 -24.93 14.30
N GLU A 151 6.45 -25.61 14.29
CA GLU A 151 5.19 -25.08 14.80
C GLU A 151 5.25 -24.83 16.33
N ALA A 152 5.81 -25.76 17.08
CA ALA A 152 6.00 -25.61 18.53
C ALA A 152 6.91 -24.43 18.86
N LEU A 153 7.99 -24.24 18.11
CA LEU A 153 8.89 -23.09 18.27
C LEU A 153 8.16 -21.77 17.97
N PHE A 154 7.46 -21.70 16.85
CA PHE A 154 6.72 -20.52 16.43
C PHE A 154 5.65 -20.15 17.45
N HIS A 155 4.85 -21.12 17.88
CA HIS A 155 3.82 -20.89 18.90
C HIS A 155 4.42 -20.40 20.23
N GLY A 156 5.52 -21.02 20.68
CA GLY A 156 6.20 -20.62 21.91
C GLY A 156 6.80 -19.22 21.86
N LEU A 157 7.18 -18.72 20.68
CA LEU A 157 7.74 -17.37 20.53
C LEU A 157 6.68 -16.27 20.45
N PHE A 158 5.55 -16.54 19.80
CA PHE A 158 4.59 -15.49 19.45
C PHE A 158 3.27 -15.56 20.24
N PHE A 159 2.93 -16.74 20.79
CA PHE A 159 1.61 -16.98 21.40
C PHE A 159 1.65 -17.57 22.82
N ASP A 160 2.84 -17.79 23.38
CA ASP A 160 3.01 -18.32 24.73
C ASP A 160 3.82 -17.33 25.58
N SER A 161 3.13 -16.52 26.36
CA SER A 161 3.72 -15.50 27.23
C SER A 161 4.55 -16.08 28.38
N GLU A 162 4.34 -17.34 28.75
CA GLU A 162 5.14 -18.02 29.77
C GLU A 162 6.54 -18.43 29.24
N ARG A 163 6.64 -18.64 27.92
CA ARG A 163 7.90 -18.98 27.26
C ARG A 163 8.67 -17.77 26.79
N TYR A 164 7.98 -16.77 26.23
CA TYR A 164 8.62 -15.58 25.69
C TYR A 164 7.67 -14.38 25.75
N ASP A 165 8.16 -13.29 26.30
CA ASP A 165 7.51 -11.99 26.25
C ASP A 165 8.56 -10.90 25.99
N LEU A 166 8.17 -9.92 25.16
CA LEU A 166 9.00 -8.77 24.88
C LEU A 166 9.03 -7.83 26.10
N SER A 167 10.22 -7.47 26.54
CA SER A 167 10.40 -6.43 27.55
C SER A 167 9.85 -5.09 27.04
N ALA A 168 9.59 -4.15 27.96
CA ALA A 168 9.15 -2.80 27.60
C ALA A 168 10.12 -2.12 26.61
N VAL A 169 11.42 -2.34 26.75
CA VAL A 169 12.44 -1.81 25.82
C VAL A 169 12.32 -2.46 24.44
N GLY A 170 12.08 -3.76 24.37
CA GLY A 170 11.88 -4.47 23.10
C GLY A 170 10.65 -3.94 22.35
N ARG A 171 9.53 -3.73 23.06
CA ARG A 171 8.29 -3.18 22.48
C ARG A 171 8.44 -1.77 21.93
N VAL A 172 9.23 -0.93 22.57
CA VAL A 172 9.51 0.45 22.08
C VAL A 172 10.37 0.46 20.82
N LYS A 173 11.21 -0.59 20.62
CA LYS A 173 12.09 -0.69 19.44
C LYS A 173 11.42 -1.32 18.21
N MET A 174 10.32 -1.99 18.37
CA MET A 174 9.52 -2.54 17.27
C MET A 174 8.63 -1.48 16.64
#